data_26863e8af62cd2075024f7f44ea72a0d
#
_entry.id   26863e8af62cd2075024f7f44ea72a0d
#
_cell.length_a   1.000
_cell.length_b   1.000
_cell.length_c   1.000
_cell.angle_alpha   90.00
_cell.angle_beta   90.00
_cell.angle_gamma   90.00
#
_symmetry.space_group_name_H-M   'P 1'
#
loop_
_entity.id
_entity.type
_entity.pdbx_description
1 polymer ?
#
loop_
_entity_poly.entity_id
_entity_poly.type
_entity_poly.pdbx_seq_one_letter_code
_entity_poly.pdbx_strand_id
1 'polypeptide(L)'
;MALVLDTGPIVALLDASDPAHERCVAMVAYLREDLVVPAAVLIEVDYWLLKLYGPEPWQTFVEDIANGAYRLHPLSPQTLTRAAKLEQEYPSLDLGLVDASVIATCEELDESKLATLDRRDFAVVRPRHRDHLILLPE
;
A
#
# COMPACT_ATOMS: atom_id res chain seq x y z
N MET A 1 -13.97 6.30 -5.30
CA MET A 1 -13.48 4.93 -5.09
C MET A 1 -11.98 4.93 -5.23
N ALA A 2 -11.33 4.16 -4.44
CA ALA A 2 -9.87 4.17 -4.39
C ALA A 2 -9.31 2.75 -4.22
N LEU A 3 -8.08 2.55 -4.67
CA LEU A 3 -7.29 1.36 -4.43
C LEU A 3 -6.10 1.77 -3.58
N VAL A 4 -6.03 1.26 -2.36
CA VAL A 4 -4.89 1.50 -1.47
C VAL A 4 -3.76 0.57 -1.88
N LEU A 5 -2.55 1.11 -1.99
CA LEU A 5 -1.38 0.36 -2.48
C LEU A 5 -0.39 0.11 -1.35
N ASP A 6 -0.03 -1.14 -1.16
CA ASP A 6 1.11 -1.55 -0.34
C ASP A 6 2.40 -1.45 -1.16
N THR A 7 3.54 -1.66 -0.52
CA THR A 7 4.89 -1.54 -1.11
C THR A 7 5.08 -2.44 -2.33
N GLY A 8 4.74 -3.73 -2.21
CA GLY A 8 5.00 -4.71 -3.26
C GLY A 8 4.39 -4.34 -4.62
N PRO A 9 3.09 -4.05 -4.67
CA PRO A 9 2.46 -3.64 -5.93
C PRO A 9 3.05 -2.35 -6.52
N ILE A 10 3.46 -1.39 -5.70
CA ILE A 10 4.08 -0.16 -6.22
C ILE A 10 5.39 -0.50 -6.92
N VAL A 11 6.26 -1.28 -6.26
CA VAL A 11 7.53 -1.70 -6.87
C VAL A 11 7.26 -2.49 -8.15
N ALA A 12 6.27 -3.38 -8.13
CA ALA A 12 5.91 -4.17 -9.32
C ALA A 12 5.42 -3.30 -10.47
N LEU A 13 4.66 -2.25 -10.19
CA LEU A 13 4.20 -1.32 -11.24
C LEU A 13 5.38 -0.57 -11.87
N LEU A 14 6.40 -0.26 -11.09
CA LEU A 14 7.56 0.52 -11.53
C LEU A 14 8.66 -0.33 -12.17
N ASP A 15 8.59 -1.65 -12.03
CA ASP A 15 9.63 -2.58 -12.48
C ASP A 15 9.04 -3.59 -13.46
N ALA A 16 9.29 -3.40 -14.75
CA ALA A 16 8.79 -4.30 -15.79
C ALA A 16 9.34 -5.72 -15.69
N SER A 17 10.45 -5.92 -14.97
CA SER A 17 11.02 -7.26 -14.76
C SER A 17 10.49 -7.98 -13.53
N ASP A 18 9.69 -7.30 -12.69
CA ASP A 18 9.08 -7.93 -11.51
C ASP A 18 8.07 -9.01 -11.96
N PRO A 19 8.10 -10.21 -11.35
CA PRO A 19 7.16 -11.27 -11.71
C PRO A 19 5.68 -10.88 -11.58
N ALA A 20 5.36 -9.91 -10.73
CA ALA A 20 4.00 -9.45 -10.51
C ALA A 20 3.63 -8.23 -11.37
N HIS A 21 4.55 -7.72 -12.20
CA HIS A 21 4.34 -6.49 -12.97
C HIS A 21 3.06 -6.55 -13.80
N GLU A 22 2.91 -7.58 -14.63
CA GLU A 22 1.77 -7.67 -15.54
C GLU A 22 0.44 -7.75 -14.79
N ARG A 23 0.41 -8.51 -13.68
CA ARG A 23 -0.80 -8.62 -12.86
C ARG A 23 -1.17 -7.28 -12.22
N CYS A 24 -0.19 -6.54 -11.74
CA CYS A 24 -0.45 -5.24 -11.11
C CYS A 24 -0.88 -4.19 -12.14
N VAL A 25 -0.26 -4.17 -13.31
CA VAL A 25 -0.67 -3.27 -14.39
C VAL A 25 -2.09 -3.58 -14.83
N ALA A 26 -2.44 -4.86 -15.01
CA ALA A 26 -3.79 -5.26 -15.40
C ALA A 26 -4.82 -4.88 -14.33
N MET A 27 -4.49 -5.04 -13.05
CA MET A 27 -5.36 -4.66 -11.94
C MET A 27 -5.68 -3.15 -11.99
N VAL A 28 -4.66 -2.32 -12.11
CA VAL A 28 -4.83 -0.86 -12.16
C VAL A 28 -5.68 -0.46 -13.37
N ALA A 29 -5.40 -1.05 -14.53
CA ALA A 29 -6.14 -0.75 -15.76
C ALA A 29 -7.60 -1.17 -15.69
N TYR A 30 -7.86 -2.31 -15.05
CA TYR A 30 -9.22 -2.85 -14.91
C TYR A 30 -10.06 -2.02 -13.95
N LEU A 31 -9.51 -1.71 -12.77
CA LEU A 31 -10.26 -1.02 -11.71
C LEU A 31 -10.52 0.44 -12.03
N ARG A 32 -9.58 1.13 -12.65
CA ARG A 32 -9.67 2.56 -12.99
C ARG A 32 -10.02 3.43 -11.78
N GLU A 33 -9.47 3.12 -10.64
CA GLU A 33 -9.71 3.84 -9.40
C GLU A 33 -8.53 4.73 -9.06
N ASP A 34 -8.77 5.70 -8.17
CA ASP A 34 -7.69 6.51 -7.63
C ASP A 34 -6.70 5.60 -6.90
N LEU A 35 -5.42 5.77 -7.20
CA LEU A 35 -4.35 5.01 -6.56
C LEU A 35 -3.88 5.79 -5.33
N VAL A 36 -4.04 5.20 -4.16
CA VAL A 36 -3.70 5.84 -2.89
C VAL A 36 -2.46 5.20 -2.29
N VAL A 37 -1.47 6.03 -1.97
CA VAL A 37 -0.23 5.61 -1.35
C VAL A 37 -0.22 6.10 0.10
N PRO A 38 -0.30 5.20 1.09
CA PRO A 38 -0.10 5.60 2.49
C PRO A 38 1.32 6.12 2.69
N ALA A 39 1.47 7.23 3.41
CA ALA A 39 2.77 7.91 3.53
C ALA A 39 3.88 7.00 4.06
N ALA A 40 3.59 6.11 5.01
CA ALA A 40 4.60 5.21 5.57
C ALA A 40 5.17 4.22 4.54
N VAL A 41 4.39 3.88 3.51
CA VAL A 41 4.82 2.99 2.43
C VAL A 41 5.98 3.59 1.63
N LEU A 42 6.05 4.92 1.55
CA LEU A 42 7.11 5.61 0.81
C LEU A 42 8.50 5.22 1.28
N ILE A 43 8.67 4.98 2.57
CA ILE A 43 9.97 4.62 3.15
C ILE A 43 10.46 3.30 2.57
N GLU A 44 9.58 2.32 2.49
CA GLU A 44 9.94 1.01 1.92
C GLU A 44 10.14 1.08 0.42
N VAL A 45 9.30 1.82 -0.28
CA VAL A 45 9.43 1.99 -1.74
C VAL A 45 10.78 2.63 -2.08
N ASP A 46 11.12 3.72 -1.40
CA ASP A 46 12.43 4.38 -1.57
C ASP A 46 13.58 3.40 -1.35
N TYR A 47 13.53 2.67 -0.24
CA TYR A 47 14.56 1.69 0.11
C TYR A 47 14.76 0.66 -0.99
N TRP A 48 13.67 0.02 -1.45
CA TRP A 48 13.76 -1.05 -2.44
C TRP A 48 14.16 -0.54 -3.81
N LEU A 49 13.63 0.61 -4.25
CA LEU A 49 13.99 1.18 -5.54
C LEU A 49 15.47 1.57 -5.56
N LEU A 50 15.96 2.21 -4.50
CA LEU A 50 17.37 2.59 -4.42
C LEU A 50 18.26 1.36 -4.45
N LYS A 51 17.91 0.34 -3.69
CA LYS A 51 18.71 -0.89 -3.59
C LYS A 51 18.77 -1.66 -4.90
N LEU A 52 17.66 -1.74 -5.63
CA LEU A 52 17.55 -2.55 -6.84
C LEU A 52 17.99 -1.80 -8.09
N TYR A 53 17.77 -0.50 -8.18
CA TYR A 53 17.90 0.25 -9.44
C TYR A 53 18.68 1.56 -9.33
N GLY A 54 19.06 2.01 -8.14
CA GLY A 54 19.65 3.32 -7.95
C GLY A 54 18.58 4.41 -7.78
N PRO A 55 18.96 5.69 -7.85
CA PRO A 55 18.09 6.80 -7.42
C PRO A 55 16.99 7.20 -8.41
N GLU A 56 17.14 6.89 -9.69
CA GLU A 56 16.26 7.44 -10.73
C GLU A 56 14.80 6.99 -10.63
N PRO A 57 14.48 5.68 -10.42
CA PRO A 57 13.09 5.27 -10.35
C PRO A 57 12.32 5.90 -9.18
N TRP A 58 12.97 6.10 -8.05
CA TRP A 58 12.35 6.80 -6.93
C TRP A 58 12.00 8.24 -7.29
N GLN A 59 12.91 8.95 -7.94
CA GLN A 59 12.66 10.32 -8.37
C GLN A 59 11.50 10.41 -9.36
N THR A 60 11.41 9.47 -10.29
CA THR A 60 10.29 9.37 -11.22
C THR A 60 8.98 9.14 -10.47
N PHE A 61 8.98 8.25 -9.48
CA PHE A 61 7.79 7.97 -8.69
C PHE A 61 7.33 9.23 -7.92
N VAL A 62 8.27 9.99 -7.34
CA VAL A 62 7.94 11.25 -6.65
C VAL A 62 7.31 12.25 -7.63
N GLU A 63 7.85 12.36 -8.84
CA GLU A 63 7.25 13.21 -9.87
C GLU A 63 5.83 12.77 -10.22
N ASP A 64 5.60 11.47 -10.34
CA ASP A 64 4.27 10.92 -10.63
C ASP A 64 3.27 11.29 -9.52
N ILE A 65 3.70 11.22 -8.26
CA ILE A 65 2.87 11.66 -7.13
C ILE A 65 2.56 13.15 -7.24
N ALA A 66 3.59 13.97 -7.52
CA ALA A 66 3.43 15.41 -7.63
C ALA A 66 2.49 15.79 -8.79
N ASN A 67 2.46 15.00 -9.85
CA ASN A 67 1.62 15.22 -11.03
C ASN A 67 0.23 14.60 -10.90
N GLY A 68 -0.08 13.98 -9.77
CA GLY A 68 -1.43 13.47 -9.49
C GLY A 68 -1.70 12.05 -9.96
N ALA A 69 -0.70 11.30 -10.42
CA ALA A 69 -0.88 9.90 -10.80
C ALA A 69 -1.21 9.02 -9.58
N TYR A 70 -0.73 9.42 -8.41
CA TYR A 70 -1.02 8.77 -7.14
C TYR A 70 -1.45 9.80 -6.12
N ARG A 71 -2.40 9.46 -5.27
CA ARG A 71 -2.80 10.30 -4.14
C ARG A 71 -2.07 9.87 -2.89
N LEU A 72 -1.35 10.79 -2.26
CA LEU A 72 -0.62 10.51 -1.02
C LEU A 72 -1.57 10.68 0.16
N HIS A 73 -1.71 9.64 0.98
CA HIS A 73 -2.50 9.69 2.20
C HIS A 73 -1.57 9.94 3.39
N PRO A 74 -1.79 11.01 4.17
CA PRO A 74 -0.86 11.38 5.23
C PRO A 74 -0.89 10.41 6.42
N LEU A 75 0.24 10.27 7.09
CA LEU A 75 0.34 9.59 8.37
C LEU A 75 0.10 10.63 9.48
N SER A 76 -1.18 10.91 9.73
CA SER A 76 -1.58 11.85 10.77
C SER A 76 -1.40 11.24 12.17
N PRO A 77 -1.45 12.05 13.24
CA PRO A 77 -1.47 11.50 14.61
C PRO A 77 -2.60 10.49 14.82
N GLN A 78 -3.76 10.69 14.21
CA GLN A 78 -4.87 9.74 14.30
C GLN A 78 -4.56 8.43 13.61
N THR A 79 -4.00 8.49 12.41
CA THR A 79 -3.58 7.31 11.66
C THR A 79 -2.52 6.55 12.44
N LEU A 80 -1.54 7.26 12.99
CA LEU A 80 -0.47 6.67 13.77
C LEU A 80 -1.01 5.98 15.03
N THR A 81 -1.94 6.62 15.74
CA THR A 81 -2.56 6.04 16.93
C THR A 81 -3.32 4.76 16.60
N ARG A 82 -4.09 4.78 15.51
CA ARG A 82 -4.83 3.58 15.06
C ARG A 82 -3.87 2.46 14.66
N ALA A 83 -2.80 2.80 13.93
CA ALA A 83 -1.78 1.81 13.53
C ALA A 83 -1.15 1.14 14.75
N ALA A 84 -0.77 1.91 15.76
CA ALA A 84 -0.21 1.37 17.00
C ALA A 84 -1.19 0.44 17.70
N LYS A 85 -2.48 0.78 17.68
CA LYS A 85 -3.51 -0.06 18.29
C LYS A 85 -3.69 -1.37 17.55
N LEU A 86 -3.63 -1.36 16.22
CA LEU A 86 -3.67 -2.59 15.42
C LEU A 86 -2.50 -3.51 15.74
N GLU A 87 -1.30 -2.96 15.91
CA GLU A 87 -0.14 -3.74 16.31
C GLU A 87 -0.36 -4.43 17.65
N GLN A 88 -0.99 -3.74 18.61
CA GLN A 88 -1.31 -4.30 19.92
C GLN A 88 -2.39 -5.39 19.85
N GLU A 89 -3.37 -5.23 18.97
CA GLU A 89 -4.48 -6.20 18.84
C GLU A 89 -4.02 -7.52 18.20
N TYR A 90 -2.94 -7.49 17.43
CA TYR A 90 -2.44 -8.68 16.71
C TYR A 90 -0.97 -8.97 17.06
N PRO A 91 -0.66 -9.24 18.33
CA PRO A 91 0.75 -9.40 18.73
C PRO A 91 1.44 -10.63 18.14
N SER A 92 0.67 -11.61 17.65
CA SER A 92 1.24 -12.79 17.00
C SER A 92 1.60 -12.60 15.53
N LEU A 93 1.19 -11.48 14.94
CA LEU A 93 1.54 -11.13 13.56
C LEU A 93 2.75 -10.21 13.57
N ASP A 94 3.55 -10.27 12.52
CA ASP A 94 4.64 -9.32 12.30
C ASP A 94 4.11 -8.02 11.71
N LEU A 95 3.06 -7.47 12.34
CA LEU A 95 2.40 -6.28 11.86
C LEU A 95 3.18 -5.06 12.36
N GLY A 96 3.99 -4.47 11.49
CA GLY A 96 4.71 -3.24 11.80
C GLY A 96 3.93 -2.01 11.42
N LEU A 97 4.57 -0.85 11.59
CA LEU A 97 3.92 0.44 11.32
C LEU A 97 3.42 0.55 9.88
N VAL A 98 4.21 0.08 8.91
CA VAL A 98 3.81 0.20 7.50
C VAL A 98 2.53 -0.58 7.24
N ASP A 99 2.49 -1.87 7.60
CA ASP A 99 1.30 -2.71 7.39
C ASP A 99 0.09 -2.16 8.15
N ALA A 100 0.31 -1.77 9.42
CA ALA A 100 -0.77 -1.23 10.23
C ALA A 100 -1.30 0.09 9.66
N SER A 101 -0.42 0.96 9.14
CA SER A 101 -0.84 2.22 8.53
C SER A 101 -1.62 2.02 7.24
N VAL A 102 -1.30 0.97 6.48
CA VAL A 102 -2.05 0.60 5.27
C VAL A 102 -3.49 0.23 5.65
N ILE A 103 -3.67 -0.59 6.68
CA ILE A 103 -5.00 -0.97 7.17
C ILE A 103 -5.75 0.29 7.66
N ALA A 104 -5.08 1.12 8.45
CA ALA A 104 -5.69 2.35 8.97
C ALA A 104 -6.13 3.28 7.83
N THR A 105 -5.34 3.34 6.75
CA THR A 105 -5.69 4.14 5.56
C THR A 105 -6.98 3.60 4.91
N CYS A 106 -7.10 2.29 4.77
CA CYS A 106 -8.32 1.68 4.24
C CYS A 106 -9.54 2.04 5.10
N GLU A 107 -9.38 2.01 6.42
CA GLU A 107 -10.46 2.39 7.35
C GLU A 107 -10.86 3.84 7.17
N GLU A 108 -9.88 4.75 7.11
CA GLU A 108 -10.13 6.19 7.00
C GLU A 108 -10.81 6.56 5.68
N LEU A 109 -10.49 5.85 4.60
CA LEU A 109 -11.09 6.07 3.29
C LEU A 109 -12.37 5.28 3.08
N ASP A 110 -12.77 4.47 4.05
CA ASP A 110 -13.89 3.53 3.93
C ASP A 110 -13.76 2.64 2.69
N GLU A 111 -12.54 2.18 2.44
CA GLU A 111 -12.23 1.37 1.25
C GLU A 111 -11.87 -0.05 1.63
N SER A 112 -12.48 -1.01 0.92
CA SER A 112 -12.23 -2.43 1.17
C SER A 112 -11.10 -3.02 0.34
N LYS A 113 -10.70 -2.35 -0.76
CA LYS A 113 -9.71 -2.88 -1.70
C LYS A 113 -8.32 -2.46 -1.31
N LEU A 114 -7.45 -3.45 -1.17
CA LEU A 114 -6.04 -3.27 -0.88
C LEU A 114 -5.20 -4.05 -1.90
N ALA A 115 -4.30 -3.36 -2.59
CA ALA A 115 -3.31 -4.02 -3.42
C ALA A 115 -2.11 -4.41 -2.57
N THR A 116 -1.84 -5.70 -2.49
CA THR A 116 -0.70 -6.24 -1.76
C THR A 116 -0.25 -7.56 -2.38
N LEU A 117 1.05 -7.83 -2.33
CA LEU A 117 1.62 -9.11 -2.72
C LEU A 117 1.91 -9.99 -1.50
N ASP A 118 1.87 -9.43 -0.30
CA ASP A 118 1.98 -10.17 0.96
C ASP A 118 0.59 -10.28 1.58
N ARG A 119 -0.02 -11.44 1.40
CA ARG A 119 -1.42 -11.66 1.78
C ARG A 119 -1.58 -12.24 3.18
N ARG A 120 -0.50 -12.75 3.76
CA ARG A 120 -0.59 -13.56 4.99
C ARG A 120 -1.21 -12.79 6.15
N ASP A 121 -0.65 -11.65 6.51
CA ASP A 121 -1.12 -10.88 7.66
C ASP A 121 -2.41 -10.12 7.34
N PHE A 122 -2.51 -9.55 6.15
CA PHE A 122 -3.70 -8.80 5.76
C PHE A 122 -4.95 -9.67 5.64
N ALA A 123 -4.80 -10.96 5.38
CA ALA A 123 -5.94 -11.88 5.33
C ALA A 123 -6.51 -12.15 6.73
N VAL A 124 -5.71 -12.01 7.78
CA VAL A 124 -6.11 -12.29 9.17
C VAL A 124 -6.74 -11.07 9.84
N VAL A 125 -6.20 -9.87 9.58
CA VAL A 125 -6.63 -8.66 10.27
C VAL A 125 -8.05 -8.27 9.87
N ARG A 126 -8.85 -7.91 10.87
CA ARG A 126 -10.20 -7.37 10.67
C ARG A 126 -10.16 -5.85 10.80
N PRO A 127 -10.37 -5.10 9.72
CA PRO A 127 -10.49 -3.66 9.82
C PRO A 127 -11.82 -3.28 10.47
N ARG A 128 -11.91 -2.05 10.99
CA ARG A 128 -13.13 -1.58 11.68
C ARG A 128 -14.37 -1.54 10.79
N HIS A 129 -14.17 -1.26 9.51
CA HIS A 129 -15.24 -0.93 8.57
C HIS A 129 -15.71 -2.13 7.74
N ARG A 130 -15.00 -3.25 7.78
CA ARG A 130 -15.29 -4.46 7.01
C ARG A 130 -14.89 -5.70 7.80
N ASP A 131 -15.48 -6.83 7.47
CA ASP A 131 -15.06 -8.10 8.05
C ASP A 131 -13.67 -8.51 7.54
N HIS A 132 -13.40 -8.23 6.27
CA HIS A 132 -12.12 -8.52 5.62
C HIS A 132 -11.83 -7.47 4.56
N LEU A 133 -10.55 -7.26 4.28
CA LEU A 133 -10.13 -6.50 3.10
C LEU A 133 -10.17 -7.40 1.88
N ILE A 134 -10.45 -6.80 0.73
CA ILE A 134 -10.36 -7.49 -0.57
C ILE A 134 -8.93 -7.30 -1.06
N LEU A 135 -8.16 -8.39 -1.07
CA LEU A 135 -6.74 -8.35 -1.41
C LEU A 135 -6.55 -8.58 -2.91
N LEU A 136 -5.89 -7.66 -3.57
CA LEU A 136 -5.66 -7.66 -5.02
C LEU A 136 -4.17 -7.51 -5.32
N PRO A 137 -3.69 -7.96 -6.48
CA PRO A 137 -4.37 -8.80 -7.47
C PRO A 137 -4.59 -10.22 -6.94
N GLU A 138 -5.62 -10.87 -7.44
CA GLU A 138 -5.92 -12.25 -7.05
C GLU A 138 -4.91 -13.25 -7.61
#